data_32c103e9202030adaa6411816306f120
#
_entry.id   32c103e9202030adaa6411816306f120
#
_cell.length_a   1.000
_cell.length_b   1.000
_cell.length_c   1.000
_cell.angle_alpha   90.00
_cell.angle_beta   90.00
_cell.angle_gamma   90.00
#
_symmetry.space_group_name_H-M   'P 1'
#
loop_
_entity.id
_entity.type
_entity.pdbx_description
1 polymer ?
#
loop_
_entity_poly.entity_id
_entity_poly.type
_entity_poly.pdbx_seq_one_letter_code
_entity_poly.pdbx_strand_id
1 'polypeptide(L)'
;WASKGLDGFRCDMAEMVPVEFWSYLNSYIKSRRPDAFLMAEIYNPDSYRDYLHIGKMDALYNKVGLYDTLRDIICYEHSTDRIDQVQAPLTDIWPQMLHFMENHDEQRIASDGFAHDPHYGLPAMAVSAHLNEASVMVYFGQEVGEAAREHAGFGSPTRTSIFDYIGVPAFQRWVNGKHYDGGALTPEEAALRDYYCRLLSLPVEGAFRYIHGYNREHTPYYNDKVYSFVRETAHTKWLIIANFSKHDGFGFELQVPPELLSTCNLPNGSYPLVDKLYGEVQ
;
A
#
# COMPACT_ATOMS: atom_id res chain seq x y z
N TRP A 1 -0.04 -18.94 23.28
CA TRP A 1 -0.19 -17.54 22.97
C TRP A 1 -1.65 -17.13 22.73
N ALA A 2 -2.43 -17.91 21.96
CA ALA A 2 -3.85 -17.62 21.76
C ALA A 2 -4.62 -17.50 23.11
N SER A 3 -4.32 -18.36 24.08
CA SER A 3 -4.90 -18.27 25.44
C SER A 3 -4.44 -17.07 26.25
N LYS A 4 -3.41 -16.33 25.80
CA LYS A 4 -2.92 -15.09 26.42
C LYS A 4 -3.58 -13.82 25.86
N GLY A 5 -4.54 -13.98 24.96
CA GLY A 5 -5.30 -12.85 24.41
C GLY A 5 -4.72 -12.23 23.14
N LEU A 6 -3.82 -12.90 22.42
CA LEU A 6 -3.38 -12.42 21.11
C LEU A 6 -4.50 -12.55 20.10
N ASP A 7 -4.65 -11.51 19.28
CA ASP A 7 -5.69 -11.39 18.26
C ASP A 7 -5.30 -12.03 16.92
N GLY A 8 -4.01 -12.35 16.73
CA GLY A 8 -3.55 -12.99 15.50
C GLY A 8 -2.06 -13.28 15.49
N PHE A 9 -1.59 -13.79 14.35
CA PHE A 9 -0.19 -14.16 14.14
C PHE A 9 0.26 -13.82 12.72
N ARG A 10 1.47 -13.28 12.60
CA ARG A 10 2.21 -13.22 11.35
C ARG A 10 3.17 -14.39 11.30
N CYS A 11 3.05 -15.21 10.27
CA CYS A 11 3.82 -16.44 10.07
C CYS A 11 5.00 -16.13 9.14
N ASP A 12 6.19 -16.12 9.71
CA ASP A 12 7.46 -15.89 9.04
C ASP A 12 7.81 -17.05 8.11
N MET A 13 8.36 -16.74 6.93
CA MET A 13 8.81 -17.73 5.94
C MET A 13 7.82 -18.90 5.75
N ALA A 14 6.53 -18.60 5.72
CA ALA A 14 5.49 -19.64 5.79
C ALA A 14 5.51 -20.57 4.58
N GLU A 15 5.98 -20.13 3.41
CA GLU A 15 6.12 -21.00 2.23
C GLU A 15 7.19 -22.09 2.37
N MET A 16 8.10 -21.97 3.34
CA MET A 16 9.11 -23.00 3.65
C MET A 16 8.54 -24.13 4.51
N VAL A 17 7.30 -24.01 4.96
CA VAL A 17 6.60 -25.01 5.77
C VAL A 17 5.43 -25.57 4.97
N PRO A 18 5.25 -26.91 4.93
CA PRO A 18 4.18 -27.53 4.16
C PRO A 18 2.80 -26.94 4.48
N VAL A 19 1.99 -26.74 3.46
CA VAL A 19 0.65 -26.14 3.58
C VAL A 19 -0.28 -26.93 4.49
N GLU A 20 -0.09 -28.25 4.56
CA GLU A 20 -0.85 -29.15 5.44
C GLU A 20 -0.60 -28.86 6.94
N PHE A 21 0.64 -28.48 7.29
CA PHE A 21 0.96 -28.06 8.65
C PHE A 21 0.16 -26.79 9.01
N TRP A 22 0.12 -25.80 8.10
CA TRP A 22 -0.65 -24.59 8.31
C TRP A 22 -2.15 -24.88 8.39
N SER A 23 -2.65 -25.78 7.55
CA SER A 23 -4.05 -26.20 7.60
C SER A 23 -4.42 -26.77 9.00
N TYR A 24 -3.56 -27.59 9.56
CA TYR A 24 -3.74 -28.14 10.90
C TYR A 24 -3.64 -27.06 11.98
N LEU A 25 -2.54 -26.29 11.99
CA LEU A 25 -2.27 -25.28 13.02
C LEU A 25 -3.36 -24.19 13.03
N ASN A 26 -3.72 -23.67 11.87
CA ASN A 26 -4.70 -22.60 11.76
C ASN A 26 -6.11 -23.08 12.13
N SER A 27 -6.47 -24.31 11.77
CA SER A 27 -7.72 -24.92 12.24
C SER A 27 -7.76 -25.03 13.76
N TYR A 28 -6.64 -25.42 14.37
CA TYR A 28 -6.52 -25.52 15.83
C TYR A 28 -6.63 -24.15 16.50
N ILE A 29 -5.97 -23.12 15.97
CA ILE A 29 -6.06 -21.74 16.50
C ILE A 29 -7.50 -21.25 16.40
N LYS A 30 -8.11 -21.34 15.22
CA LYS A 30 -9.48 -20.85 14.97
C LYS A 30 -10.56 -21.62 15.74
N SER A 31 -10.30 -22.88 16.10
CA SER A 31 -11.21 -23.62 17.00
C SER A 31 -11.29 -23.03 18.41
N ARG A 32 -10.27 -22.27 18.84
CA ARG A 32 -10.18 -21.62 20.14
C ARG A 32 -10.39 -20.12 20.10
N ARG A 33 -10.01 -19.51 19.02
CA ARG A 33 -10.14 -18.07 18.70
C ARG A 33 -10.64 -17.94 17.27
N PRO A 34 -11.95 -18.05 17.03
CA PRO A 34 -12.54 -17.99 15.68
C PRO A 34 -12.20 -16.68 14.94
N ASP A 35 -12.02 -15.60 15.68
CA ASP A 35 -11.69 -14.26 15.24
C ASP A 35 -10.17 -14.01 15.05
N ALA A 36 -9.30 -14.98 15.34
CA ALA A 36 -7.87 -14.81 15.18
C ALA A 36 -7.50 -14.51 13.73
N PHE A 37 -6.72 -13.44 13.52
CA PHE A 37 -6.21 -13.07 12.20
C PHE A 37 -4.87 -13.75 11.93
N LEU A 38 -4.76 -14.44 10.79
CA LEU A 38 -3.60 -15.26 10.44
C LEU A 38 -3.02 -14.75 9.11
N MET A 39 -1.85 -14.16 9.17
CA MET A 39 -1.15 -13.60 8.01
C MET A 39 0.14 -14.37 7.74
N ALA A 40 0.45 -14.63 6.48
CA ALA A 40 1.63 -15.37 6.10
C ALA A 40 2.52 -14.62 5.10
N GLU A 41 3.81 -14.86 5.25
CA GLU A 41 4.82 -14.46 4.30
C GLU A 41 4.97 -15.56 3.24
N ILE A 42 4.42 -15.31 2.05
CA ILE A 42 4.49 -16.17 0.87
C ILE A 42 4.94 -15.27 -0.30
N TYR A 43 6.03 -15.64 -0.95
CA TYR A 43 6.59 -14.88 -2.07
C TYR A 43 6.37 -15.53 -3.43
N ASN A 44 5.97 -16.80 -3.45
CA ASN A 44 5.60 -17.47 -4.69
C ASN A 44 4.11 -17.25 -5.04
N PRO A 45 3.77 -16.43 -6.06
CA PRO A 45 2.38 -16.16 -6.42
C PRO A 45 1.57 -17.41 -6.82
N ASP A 46 2.22 -18.43 -7.36
CA ASP A 46 1.57 -19.69 -7.74
C ASP A 46 1.04 -20.44 -6.52
N SER A 47 1.62 -20.20 -5.36
CA SER A 47 1.23 -20.85 -4.09
C SER A 47 0.18 -20.05 -3.28
N TYR A 48 -0.14 -18.82 -3.64
CA TYR A 48 -1.02 -17.96 -2.84
C TYR A 48 -2.34 -18.65 -2.48
N ARG A 49 -3.01 -19.26 -3.47
CA ARG A 49 -4.32 -19.88 -3.28
C ARG A 49 -4.26 -21.11 -2.38
N ASP A 50 -3.16 -21.88 -2.44
CA ASP A 50 -2.97 -23.02 -1.56
C ASP A 50 -2.86 -22.59 -0.10
N TYR A 51 -2.06 -21.54 0.18
CA TYR A 51 -1.92 -21.05 1.55
C TYR A 51 -3.17 -20.31 2.07
N LEU A 52 -3.93 -19.67 1.21
CA LEU A 52 -5.22 -19.07 1.58
C LEU A 52 -6.28 -20.15 1.82
N HIS A 53 -6.48 -21.08 0.89
CA HIS A 53 -7.63 -22.01 0.95
C HIS A 53 -7.33 -23.28 1.71
N ILE A 54 -6.18 -23.91 1.48
CA ILE A 54 -5.76 -25.13 2.18
C ILE A 54 -5.10 -24.77 3.53
N GLY A 55 -4.14 -23.85 3.49
CA GLY A 55 -3.42 -23.34 4.66
C GLY A 55 -4.28 -22.51 5.61
N LYS A 56 -5.43 -22.01 5.15
CA LYS A 56 -6.40 -21.21 5.94
C LYS A 56 -5.80 -19.92 6.51
N MET A 57 -4.93 -19.28 5.75
CA MET A 57 -4.46 -17.94 6.05
C MET A 57 -5.55 -16.91 5.69
N ASP A 58 -5.65 -15.85 6.47
CA ASP A 58 -6.59 -14.76 6.21
C ASP A 58 -6.00 -13.72 5.28
N ALA A 59 -4.67 -13.53 5.30
CA ALA A 59 -3.99 -12.60 4.42
C ALA A 59 -2.57 -13.04 4.05
N LEU A 60 -2.09 -12.56 2.88
CA LEU A 60 -0.73 -12.72 2.39
C LEU A 60 -0.16 -11.37 1.96
N TYR A 61 1.15 -11.18 2.08
CA TYR A 61 1.83 -10.00 1.53
C TYR A 61 1.77 -9.97 0.00
N ASN A 62 1.38 -8.83 -0.56
CA ASN A 62 1.48 -8.58 -2.00
C ASN A 62 2.88 -8.04 -2.36
N LYS A 63 3.91 -8.85 -2.07
CA LYS A 63 5.31 -8.46 -2.21
C LYS A 63 5.76 -8.53 -3.67
N VAL A 64 5.76 -9.73 -4.24
CA VAL A 64 6.29 -10.01 -5.59
C VAL A 64 5.44 -9.37 -6.69
N GLY A 65 4.16 -9.16 -6.43
CA GLY A 65 3.27 -8.44 -7.34
C GLY A 65 3.39 -6.93 -7.20
N LEU A 66 2.61 -6.36 -6.26
CA LEU A 66 2.43 -4.92 -6.18
C LEU A 66 3.65 -4.18 -5.63
N TYR A 67 4.21 -4.62 -4.50
CA TYR A 67 5.35 -3.93 -3.88
C TYR A 67 6.52 -3.81 -4.86
N ASP A 68 6.98 -4.92 -5.45
CA ASP A 68 8.11 -4.92 -6.38
C ASP A 68 7.83 -4.03 -7.60
N THR A 69 6.60 -4.06 -8.11
CA THR A 69 6.20 -3.22 -9.24
C THR A 69 6.22 -1.73 -8.90
N LEU A 70 5.66 -1.33 -7.76
CA LEU A 70 5.66 0.07 -7.33
C LEU A 70 7.09 0.56 -7.04
N ARG A 71 7.91 -0.27 -6.42
CA ARG A 71 9.31 0.03 -6.20
C ARG A 71 10.05 0.25 -7.52
N ASP A 72 9.87 -0.63 -8.49
CA ASP A 72 10.49 -0.53 -9.80
C ASP A 72 10.04 0.73 -10.57
N ILE A 73 8.76 1.10 -10.46
CA ILE A 73 8.25 2.34 -11.05
C ILE A 73 8.96 3.55 -10.43
N ILE A 74 9.14 3.57 -9.11
CA ILE A 74 9.81 4.69 -8.40
C ILE A 74 11.32 4.71 -8.68
N CYS A 75 11.99 3.56 -8.60
CA CYS A 75 13.45 3.49 -8.65
C CYS A 75 13.99 3.55 -10.09
N TYR A 76 13.27 2.94 -11.04
CA TYR A 76 13.74 2.73 -12.41
C TYR A 76 12.83 3.36 -13.46
N GLU A 77 11.85 4.14 -13.04
CA GLU A 77 10.91 4.85 -13.91
C GLU A 77 10.17 3.90 -14.90
N HIS A 78 9.83 2.70 -14.45
CA HIS A 78 9.03 1.79 -15.25
C HIS A 78 7.61 2.34 -15.48
N SER A 79 6.92 1.80 -16.48
CA SER A 79 5.53 2.17 -16.78
C SER A 79 4.57 1.72 -15.69
N THR A 80 3.60 2.57 -15.37
CA THR A 80 2.49 2.25 -14.46
C THR A 80 1.52 1.21 -15.03
N ASP A 81 1.57 0.93 -16.34
CA ASP A 81 0.81 -0.15 -16.97
C ASP A 81 1.09 -1.52 -16.31
N ARG A 82 2.26 -1.68 -15.68
CA ARG A 82 2.64 -2.89 -14.95
C ARG A 82 1.76 -3.17 -13.72
N ILE A 83 1.14 -2.14 -13.14
CA ILE A 83 0.27 -2.30 -11.97
C ILE A 83 -0.93 -3.20 -12.33
N ASP A 84 -1.61 -2.90 -13.43
CA ASP A 84 -2.74 -3.71 -13.91
C ASP A 84 -2.30 -5.14 -14.23
N GLN A 85 -1.13 -5.30 -14.87
CA GLN A 85 -0.60 -6.61 -15.25
C GLN A 85 -0.37 -7.55 -14.06
N VAL A 86 0.14 -7.02 -12.92
CA VAL A 86 0.41 -7.84 -11.73
C VAL A 86 -0.82 -8.01 -10.85
N GLN A 87 -1.84 -7.16 -11.00
CA GLN A 87 -3.07 -7.25 -10.20
C GLN A 87 -4.16 -8.09 -10.87
N ALA A 88 -4.22 -8.13 -12.21
CA ALA A 88 -5.23 -8.90 -12.94
C ALA A 88 -5.27 -10.40 -12.55
N PRO A 89 -4.14 -11.10 -12.33
CA PRO A 89 -4.17 -12.51 -11.92
C PRO A 89 -4.68 -12.76 -10.50
N LEU A 90 -4.83 -11.72 -9.66
CA LEU A 90 -5.16 -11.82 -8.24
C LEU A 90 -6.59 -11.39 -7.91
N THR A 91 -7.44 -11.15 -8.91
CA THR A 91 -8.79 -10.58 -8.74
C THR A 91 -9.68 -11.37 -7.78
N ASP A 92 -9.53 -12.67 -7.73
CA ASP A 92 -10.30 -13.57 -6.85
C ASP A 92 -9.83 -13.57 -5.39
N ILE A 93 -8.62 -13.04 -5.13
CA ILE A 93 -8.01 -13.02 -3.79
C ILE A 93 -7.62 -11.62 -3.31
N TRP A 94 -7.99 -10.55 -4.01
CA TRP A 94 -7.65 -9.18 -3.59
C TRP A 94 -7.96 -8.87 -2.12
N PRO A 95 -9.14 -9.25 -1.56
CA PRO A 95 -9.45 -8.95 -0.16
C PRO A 95 -8.52 -9.62 0.85
N GLN A 96 -7.80 -10.65 0.40
CA GLN A 96 -6.88 -11.43 1.23
C GLN A 96 -5.41 -11.04 1.00
N MET A 97 -5.16 -9.98 0.23
CA MET A 97 -3.81 -9.44 0.04
C MET A 97 -3.53 -8.31 1.04
N LEU A 98 -2.27 -8.16 1.42
CA LEU A 98 -1.78 -7.05 2.23
C LEU A 98 -0.81 -6.23 1.39
N HIS A 99 -1.19 -4.99 1.09
CA HIS A 99 -0.32 -4.03 0.43
C HIS A 99 0.58 -3.32 1.43
N PHE A 100 1.79 -2.95 1.03
CA PHE A 100 2.75 -2.24 1.85
C PHE A 100 3.83 -1.60 0.98
N MET A 101 4.55 -0.61 1.53
CA MET A 101 5.70 -0.01 0.86
C MET A 101 6.98 -0.12 1.69
N GLU A 102 6.86 -0.41 2.98
CA GLU A 102 7.98 -0.69 3.88
C GLU A 102 7.63 -1.83 4.82
N ASN A 103 8.63 -2.62 5.20
CA ASN A 103 8.56 -3.57 6.29
C ASN A 103 9.96 -3.76 6.92
N HIS A 104 10.13 -4.74 7.79
CA HIS A 104 11.40 -5.02 8.48
C HIS A 104 12.47 -5.68 7.59
N ASP A 105 12.12 -6.15 6.40
CA ASP A 105 13.03 -6.79 5.43
C ASP A 105 13.35 -5.92 4.23
N GLU A 106 12.49 -4.94 3.92
CA GLU A 106 12.62 -4.08 2.76
C GLU A 106 13.25 -2.72 3.13
N GLN A 107 13.77 -2.02 2.11
CA GLN A 107 14.37 -0.70 2.27
C GLN A 107 13.33 0.34 2.67
N ARG A 108 13.74 1.33 3.43
CA ARG A 108 12.94 2.52 3.69
C ARG A 108 12.79 3.35 2.40
N ILE A 109 11.62 3.90 2.16
CA ILE A 109 11.37 4.77 0.99
C ILE A 109 12.37 5.93 0.95
N ALA A 110 12.62 6.55 2.10
CA ALA A 110 13.53 7.68 2.23
C ALA A 110 15.02 7.30 2.20
N SER A 111 15.36 6.00 2.11
CA SER A 111 16.74 5.54 2.09
C SER A 111 17.40 5.69 0.71
N ASP A 112 18.73 5.63 0.72
CA ASP A 112 19.54 5.63 -0.50
C ASP A 112 19.33 4.35 -1.36
N GLY A 113 18.75 3.30 -0.78
CA GLY A 113 18.44 2.05 -1.46
C GLY A 113 17.08 2.02 -2.14
N PHE A 114 16.28 3.08 -2.00
CA PHE A 114 14.94 3.15 -2.59
C PHE A 114 14.73 4.49 -3.31
N ALA A 115 14.04 5.46 -2.72
CA ALA A 115 13.65 6.69 -3.41
C ALA A 115 14.43 7.94 -3.00
N HIS A 116 15.27 7.85 -1.96
CA HIS A 116 16.04 8.95 -1.34
C HIS A 116 15.19 10.03 -0.65
N ASP A 117 13.94 10.21 -1.07
CA ASP A 117 12.99 11.18 -0.54
C ASP A 117 11.66 10.46 -0.26
N PRO A 118 11.09 10.58 0.95
CA PRO A 118 9.84 9.94 1.30
C PRO A 118 8.66 10.41 0.46
N HIS A 119 8.71 11.62 -0.11
CA HIS A 119 7.64 12.16 -0.95
C HIS A 119 7.50 11.41 -2.28
N TYR A 120 8.57 10.82 -2.81
CA TYR A 120 8.47 9.98 -4.01
C TYR A 120 7.70 8.68 -3.80
N GLY A 121 7.48 8.29 -2.54
CA GLY A 121 6.63 7.17 -2.18
C GLY A 121 5.14 7.48 -2.08
N LEU A 122 4.74 8.76 -2.07
CA LEU A 122 3.34 9.16 -1.86
C LEU A 122 2.38 8.61 -2.93
N PRO A 123 2.70 8.64 -4.24
CA PRO A 123 1.86 8.02 -5.26
C PRO A 123 1.66 6.53 -5.03
N ALA A 124 2.74 5.82 -4.66
CA ALA A 124 2.69 4.40 -4.37
C ALA A 124 1.84 4.09 -3.13
N MET A 125 1.92 4.94 -2.10
CA MET A 125 1.06 4.80 -0.92
C MET A 125 -0.41 5.06 -1.23
N ALA A 126 -0.72 6.05 -2.08
CA ALA A 126 -2.09 6.30 -2.52
C ALA A 126 -2.66 5.10 -3.29
N VAL A 127 -1.84 4.50 -4.16
CA VAL A 127 -2.20 3.24 -4.85
C VAL A 127 -2.36 2.11 -3.84
N SER A 128 -1.38 1.85 -2.97
CA SER A 128 -1.42 0.75 -2.00
C SER A 128 -2.62 0.83 -1.06
N ALA A 129 -3.01 2.05 -0.64
CA ALA A 129 -4.11 2.26 0.29
C ALA A 129 -5.50 2.09 -0.34
N HIS A 130 -5.63 2.33 -1.65
CA HIS A 130 -6.94 2.43 -2.29
C HIS A 130 -7.13 1.51 -3.49
N LEU A 131 -6.09 0.80 -3.93
CA LEU A 131 -6.20 -0.15 -5.02
C LEU A 131 -6.95 -1.41 -4.53
N ASN A 132 -8.07 -1.74 -5.19
CA ASN A 132 -8.92 -2.89 -4.88
C ASN A 132 -9.40 -3.00 -3.40
N GLU A 133 -9.69 -4.19 -2.90
CA GLU A 133 -10.19 -4.46 -1.55
C GLU A 133 -9.11 -4.94 -0.57
N ALA A 134 -7.85 -4.87 -0.97
CA ALA A 134 -6.73 -5.30 -0.13
C ALA A 134 -6.54 -4.38 1.08
N SER A 135 -6.06 -4.96 2.16
CA SER A 135 -5.61 -4.20 3.33
C SER A 135 -4.27 -3.52 3.05
N VAL A 136 -3.97 -2.45 3.80
CA VAL A 136 -2.67 -1.75 3.71
C VAL A 136 -1.96 -1.77 5.06
N MET A 137 -0.65 -1.98 5.03
CA MET A 137 0.22 -1.86 6.19
C MET A 137 1.15 -0.66 6.03
N VAL A 138 1.28 0.12 7.09
CA VAL A 138 2.29 1.17 7.22
C VAL A 138 3.32 0.72 8.26
N TYR A 139 4.58 0.69 7.88
CA TYR A 139 5.65 0.32 8.81
C TYR A 139 6.00 1.51 9.70
N PHE A 140 6.31 1.26 10.96
CA PHE A 140 6.57 2.32 11.95
C PHE A 140 7.63 3.31 11.45
N GLY A 141 7.34 4.61 11.55
CA GLY A 141 8.23 5.67 11.10
C GLY A 141 8.17 5.98 9.59
N GLN A 142 7.50 5.17 8.78
CA GLN A 142 7.28 5.45 7.36
C GLN A 142 6.53 6.77 7.17
N GLU A 143 5.54 7.03 8.00
CA GLU A 143 4.69 8.21 7.99
C GLU A 143 5.40 9.51 8.41
N VAL A 144 6.62 9.40 8.92
CA VAL A 144 7.49 10.54 9.25
C VAL A 144 8.80 10.54 8.44
N GLY A 145 8.89 9.67 7.43
CA GLY A 145 10.03 9.65 6.52
C GLY A 145 11.31 9.08 7.11
N GLU A 146 11.21 8.07 8.00
CA GLU A 146 12.40 7.41 8.55
C GLU A 146 13.26 6.82 7.44
N ALA A 147 14.56 7.19 7.40
CA ALA A 147 15.44 6.90 6.28
C ALA A 147 16.43 5.76 6.52
N ALA A 148 16.56 5.26 7.76
CA ALA A 148 17.52 4.23 8.12
C ALA A 148 18.97 4.53 7.65
N ARG A 149 19.44 5.75 7.84
CA ARG A 149 20.77 6.20 7.39
C ARG A 149 21.90 5.89 8.35
N GLU A 150 21.60 5.42 9.55
CA GLU A 150 22.62 5.04 10.52
C GLU A 150 23.20 3.66 10.20
N HIS A 151 24.48 3.46 10.53
CA HIS A 151 25.09 2.16 10.37
C HIS A 151 24.44 1.13 11.26
N ALA A 152 24.03 0.02 10.65
CA ALA A 152 23.48 -1.14 11.32
C ALA A 152 24.41 -2.35 11.19
N GLY A 153 24.26 -3.33 12.07
CA GLY A 153 25.17 -4.48 12.14
C GLY A 153 25.22 -5.38 10.90
N PHE A 154 24.21 -5.31 10.03
CA PHE A 154 24.06 -6.19 8.86
C PHE A 154 24.13 -5.48 7.51
N GLY A 155 24.94 -4.46 7.39
CA GLY A 155 25.27 -3.90 6.08
C GLY A 155 24.82 -2.46 5.84
N SER A 156 24.36 -2.16 4.63
CA SER A 156 24.04 -0.80 4.23
C SER A 156 22.85 -0.22 4.98
N PRO A 157 22.89 1.04 5.41
CA PRO A 157 21.82 1.69 6.17
C PRO A 157 20.66 2.07 5.25
N THR A 158 19.91 1.10 4.78
CA THR A 158 18.78 1.30 3.85
C THR A 158 17.47 0.73 4.36
N ARG A 159 17.52 -0.05 5.45
CA ARG A 159 16.35 -0.68 6.07
C ARG A 159 16.44 -0.66 7.59
N THR A 160 15.31 -0.76 8.25
CA THR A 160 15.23 -0.94 9.71
C THR A 160 14.78 -2.37 9.99
N SER A 161 15.76 -3.27 10.09
CA SER A 161 15.55 -4.70 10.30
C SER A 161 15.29 -5.04 11.76
N ILE A 162 14.62 -6.16 12.01
CA ILE A 162 14.51 -6.75 13.36
C ILE A 162 15.85 -7.31 13.87
N PHE A 163 16.85 -7.44 13.00
CA PHE A 163 18.18 -7.98 13.31
C PHE A 163 19.19 -6.91 13.66
N ASP A 164 18.84 -5.62 13.54
CA ASP A 164 19.74 -4.50 13.70
C ASP A 164 19.33 -3.61 14.87
N TYR A 165 20.34 -2.96 15.48
CA TYR A 165 20.14 -1.91 16.49
C TYR A 165 20.32 -0.54 15.87
N ILE A 166 19.57 -0.26 14.83
CA ILE A 166 19.65 1.01 14.11
C ILE A 166 18.83 2.09 14.83
N GLY A 167 19.36 3.32 14.84
CA GLY A 167 18.60 4.47 15.29
C GLY A 167 17.46 4.82 14.31
N VAL A 168 16.38 5.36 14.85
CA VAL A 168 15.19 5.80 14.12
C VAL A 168 14.85 7.24 14.51
N PRO A 169 15.70 8.21 14.12
CA PRO A 169 15.63 9.58 14.66
C PRO A 169 14.33 10.31 14.33
N ALA A 170 13.75 10.11 13.14
CA ALA A 170 12.47 10.71 12.78
C ALA A 170 11.34 10.15 13.63
N PHE A 171 11.30 8.84 13.81
CA PHE A 171 10.33 8.20 14.70
C PHE A 171 10.52 8.59 16.16
N GLN A 172 11.77 8.74 16.62
CA GLN A 172 12.05 9.23 17.99
C GLN A 172 11.55 10.65 18.22
N ARG A 173 11.60 11.53 17.21
CA ARG A 173 11.00 12.87 17.27
C ARG A 173 9.48 12.81 17.38
N TRP A 174 8.84 11.86 16.70
CA TRP A 174 7.41 11.64 16.90
C TRP A 174 7.09 11.15 18.30
N VAL A 175 7.90 10.24 18.87
CA VAL A 175 7.74 9.74 20.25
C VAL A 175 7.90 10.87 21.28
N ASN A 176 8.73 11.89 20.97
CA ASN A 176 8.90 13.12 21.79
C ASN A 176 9.06 12.83 23.28
N GLY A 177 10.09 12.06 23.66
CA GLY A 177 10.36 11.76 25.07
C GLY A 177 9.23 11.02 25.79
N LYS A 178 8.45 10.19 25.10
CA LYS A 178 7.28 9.42 25.55
C LYS A 178 5.98 10.22 25.69
N HIS A 179 5.89 11.40 25.08
CA HIS A 179 4.62 12.14 24.97
C HIS A 179 3.74 11.60 23.84
N TYR A 180 4.33 10.99 22.81
CA TYR A 180 3.63 10.38 21.66
C TYR A 180 2.72 11.36 20.89
N ASP A 181 3.12 12.62 20.83
CA ASP A 181 2.35 13.73 20.27
C ASP A 181 2.96 14.36 19.01
N GLY A 182 4.14 13.89 18.60
CA GLY A 182 4.86 14.45 17.47
C GLY A 182 5.46 15.84 17.72
N GLY A 183 5.50 16.31 18.97
CA GLY A 183 5.92 17.68 19.29
C GLY A 183 7.38 18.02 18.99
N ALA A 184 8.21 17.02 18.64
CA ALA A 184 9.59 17.22 18.23
C ALA A 184 9.82 16.98 16.73
N LEU A 185 8.78 16.71 15.94
CA LEU A 185 8.88 16.56 14.49
C LEU A 185 9.32 17.86 13.82
N THR A 186 10.09 17.73 12.74
CA THR A 186 10.31 18.88 11.84
C THR A 186 9.02 19.25 11.10
N PRO A 187 8.92 20.46 10.53
CA PRO A 187 7.75 20.83 9.71
C PRO A 187 7.49 19.87 8.54
N GLU A 188 8.56 19.38 7.90
CA GLU A 188 8.48 18.45 6.77
C GLU A 188 7.97 17.07 7.22
N GLU A 189 8.47 16.55 8.35
CA GLU A 189 8.01 15.28 8.95
C GLU A 189 6.55 15.38 9.40
N ALA A 190 6.16 16.51 9.98
CA ALA A 190 4.77 16.74 10.37
C ALA A 190 3.85 16.81 9.15
N ALA A 191 4.25 17.53 8.10
CA ALA A 191 3.49 17.62 6.84
C ALA A 191 3.33 16.25 6.16
N LEU A 192 4.39 15.44 6.14
CA LEU A 192 4.33 14.08 5.61
C LEU A 192 3.36 13.21 6.41
N ARG A 193 3.44 13.26 7.74
CA ARG A 193 2.53 12.53 8.60
C ARG A 193 1.07 12.97 8.43
N ASP A 194 0.82 14.26 8.27
CA ASP A 194 -0.52 14.78 8.00
C ASP A 194 -1.07 14.27 6.66
N TYR A 195 -0.23 14.13 5.63
CA TYR A 195 -0.62 13.48 4.39
C TYR A 195 -1.06 12.03 4.63
N TYR A 196 -0.26 11.23 5.35
CA TYR A 196 -0.62 9.85 5.70
C TYR A 196 -1.92 9.78 6.51
N CYS A 197 -2.11 10.69 7.46
CA CYS A 197 -3.36 10.76 8.23
C CYS A 197 -4.57 11.02 7.33
N ARG A 198 -4.47 11.96 6.38
CA ARG A 198 -5.54 12.24 5.43
C ARG A 198 -5.79 11.04 4.51
N LEU A 199 -4.74 10.50 3.90
CA LEU A 199 -4.82 9.35 2.99
C LEU A 199 -5.51 8.14 3.64
N LEU A 200 -5.06 7.75 4.83
CA LEU A 200 -5.56 6.57 5.53
C LEU A 200 -6.92 6.80 6.20
N SER A 201 -7.37 8.04 6.32
CA SER A 201 -8.71 8.38 6.80
C SER A 201 -9.76 8.35 5.70
N LEU A 202 -9.36 8.27 4.44
CA LEU A 202 -10.31 8.14 3.34
C LEU A 202 -10.97 6.76 3.36
N PRO A 203 -12.29 6.66 3.05
CA PRO A 203 -12.97 5.38 2.99
C PRO A 203 -12.35 4.47 1.93
N VAL A 204 -12.04 3.24 2.33
CA VAL A 204 -11.58 2.17 1.43
C VAL A 204 -12.73 1.28 0.95
N GLU A 205 -13.94 1.55 1.41
CA GLU A 205 -15.15 0.84 1.02
C GLU A 205 -15.57 1.19 -0.41
N GLY A 206 -16.33 0.31 -1.02
CA GLY A 206 -16.90 0.52 -2.34
C GLY A 206 -16.20 -0.22 -3.46
N ALA A 207 -16.88 -0.27 -4.60
CA ALA A 207 -16.40 -0.97 -5.77
C ALA A 207 -15.18 -0.27 -6.39
N PHE A 208 -14.19 -1.06 -6.73
CA PHE A 208 -13.02 -0.62 -7.48
C PHE A 208 -13.27 -0.69 -8.99
N ARG A 209 -12.81 0.33 -9.72
CA ARG A 209 -12.97 0.42 -11.17
C ARG A 209 -11.68 0.87 -11.85
N TYR A 210 -11.19 0.08 -12.77
CA TYR A 210 -10.05 0.44 -13.62
C TYR A 210 -10.44 1.51 -14.63
N ILE A 211 -9.64 2.58 -14.72
CA ILE A 211 -9.74 3.58 -15.80
C ILE A 211 -8.40 3.87 -16.45
N HIS A 212 -7.31 3.34 -15.90
CA HIS A 212 -5.95 3.58 -16.39
C HIS A 212 -5.79 3.13 -17.85
N GLY A 213 -6.05 1.86 -18.15
CA GLY A 213 -5.91 1.31 -19.51
C GLY A 213 -6.76 2.06 -20.54
N TYR A 214 -8.01 2.41 -20.18
CA TYR A 214 -8.87 3.20 -21.05
C TYR A 214 -8.25 4.58 -21.36
N ASN A 215 -7.69 5.25 -20.37
CA ASN A 215 -7.05 6.55 -20.56
C ASN A 215 -5.72 6.43 -21.34
N ARG A 216 -4.98 5.33 -21.20
CA ARG A 216 -3.80 5.07 -22.03
C ARG A 216 -4.13 5.03 -23.53
N GLU A 217 -5.31 4.53 -23.88
CA GLU A 217 -5.75 4.38 -25.28
C GLU A 217 -6.50 5.61 -25.82
N HIS A 218 -7.26 6.31 -24.98
CA HIS A 218 -8.25 7.30 -25.44
C HIS A 218 -7.98 8.73 -25.00
N THR A 219 -7.09 8.95 -24.01
CA THR A 219 -6.81 10.29 -23.50
C THR A 219 -5.49 10.82 -24.05
N PRO A 220 -5.52 11.88 -24.92
CA PRO A 220 -4.30 12.52 -25.37
C PRO A 220 -3.44 13.01 -24.22
N TYR A 221 -2.13 12.83 -24.32
CA TYR A 221 -1.13 13.23 -23.34
C TYR A 221 -1.20 12.52 -21.99
N TYR A 222 -2.05 11.51 -21.84
CA TYR A 222 -2.01 10.65 -20.64
C TYR A 222 -0.73 9.81 -20.66
N ASN A 223 0.14 10.07 -19.69
CA ASN A 223 1.50 9.54 -19.65
C ASN A 223 1.54 8.19 -18.91
N ASP A 224 2.50 7.34 -19.26
CA ASP A 224 2.74 6.05 -18.59
C ASP A 224 3.36 6.16 -17.18
N LYS A 225 3.63 7.38 -16.71
CA LYS A 225 3.99 7.68 -15.30
C LYS A 225 2.77 8.04 -14.45
N VAL A 226 1.59 8.13 -15.05
CA VAL A 226 0.34 8.41 -14.33
C VAL A 226 -0.46 7.12 -14.20
N TYR A 227 -0.97 6.87 -13.01
CA TYR A 227 -1.92 5.77 -12.76
C TYR A 227 -3.22 6.34 -12.21
N SER A 228 -4.35 5.88 -12.73
CA SER A 228 -5.66 6.36 -12.27
C SER A 228 -6.69 5.26 -12.16
N PHE A 229 -7.56 5.38 -11.16
CA PHE A 229 -8.68 4.48 -10.92
C PHE A 229 -9.79 5.18 -10.14
N VAL A 230 -10.94 4.54 -10.07
CA VAL A 230 -12.10 5.06 -9.34
C VAL A 230 -12.50 4.07 -8.25
N ARG A 231 -12.89 4.59 -7.11
CA ARG A 231 -13.64 3.85 -6.09
C ARG A 231 -15.01 4.47 -5.91
N GLU A 232 -16.03 3.64 -5.78
CA GLU A 232 -17.39 4.13 -5.65
C GLU A 232 -18.15 3.40 -4.55
N THR A 233 -18.88 4.18 -3.76
CA THR A 233 -19.96 3.72 -2.89
C THR A 233 -21.29 4.24 -3.43
N ALA A 234 -22.40 3.91 -2.78
CA ALA A 234 -23.70 4.47 -3.12
C ALA A 234 -23.73 6.01 -3.03
N HIS A 235 -22.88 6.62 -2.20
CA HIS A 235 -22.93 8.05 -1.88
C HIS A 235 -21.70 8.84 -2.29
N THR A 236 -20.56 8.17 -2.55
CA THR A 236 -19.29 8.83 -2.78
C THR A 236 -18.58 8.23 -3.97
N LYS A 237 -17.96 9.08 -4.78
CA LYS A 237 -17.07 8.71 -5.88
C LYS A 237 -15.69 9.30 -5.59
N TRP A 238 -14.70 8.45 -5.60
CA TRP A 238 -13.30 8.83 -5.43
C TRP A 238 -12.57 8.62 -6.75
N LEU A 239 -12.00 9.67 -7.28
CA LEU A 239 -11.06 9.60 -8.39
C LEU A 239 -9.65 9.68 -7.82
N ILE A 240 -8.87 8.63 -8.03
CA ILE A 240 -7.48 8.56 -7.61
C ILE A 240 -6.61 8.76 -8.84
N ILE A 241 -5.71 9.73 -8.79
CA ILE A 241 -4.71 10.02 -9.81
C ILE A 241 -3.36 10.09 -9.12
N ALA A 242 -2.47 9.17 -9.46
CA ALA A 242 -1.13 9.08 -8.91
C ALA A 242 -0.09 9.39 -10.00
N ASN A 243 0.71 10.45 -9.80
CA ASN A 243 1.82 10.80 -10.68
C ASN A 243 3.12 10.25 -10.07
N PHE A 244 3.75 9.30 -10.77
CA PHE A 244 5.01 8.68 -10.37
C PHE A 244 6.25 9.37 -10.96
N SER A 245 6.10 10.38 -11.84
CA SER A 245 7.25 11.14 -12.31
C SER A 245 7.83 11.97 -11.17
N LYS A 246 9.15 11.94 -11.04
CA LYS A 246 9.88 12.76 -10.07
C LYS A 246 10.08 14.19 -10.55
N HIS A 247 9.88 14.45 -11.85
CA HIS A 247 10.31 15.67 -12.49
C HIS A 247 9.22 16.38 -13.28
N ASP A 248 8.20 15.64 -13.76
CA ASP A 248 7.23 16.14 -14.71
C ASP A 248 5.83 16.23 -14.12
N GLY A 249 5.14 17.34 -14.42
CA GLY A 249 3.69 17.47 -14.30
C GLY A 249 3.03 17.19 -15.65
N PHE A 250 1.87 16.54 -15.65
CA PHE A 250 1.14 16.20 -16.86
C PHE A 250 -0.21 16.93 -16.89
N GLY A 251 -0.56 17.51 -18.05
CA GLY A 251 -1.88 18.12 -18.29
C GLY A 251 -2.66 17.30 -19.31
N PHE A 252 -3.83 16.79 -18.92
CA PHE A 252 -4.73 16.03 -19.79
C PHE A 252 -6.18 16.11 -19.29
N GLU A 253 -7.13 15.81 -20.18
CA GLU A 253 -8.54 15.65 -19.82
C GLU A 253 -8.81 14.16 -19.56
N LEU A 254 -8.82 13.76 -18.29
CA LEU A 254 -9.09 12.38 -17.93
C LEU A 254 -10.51 11.97 -18.37
N GLN A 255 -10.61 10.83 -19.04
CA GLN A 255 -11.88 10.28 -19.50
C GLN A 255 -12.36 9.18 -18.58
N VAL A 256 -13.66 9.19 -18.30
CA VAL A 256 -14.32 8.10 -17.58
C VAL A 256 -15.02 7.20 -18.61
N PRO A 257 -14.74 5.89 -18.63
CA PRO A 257 -15.39 4.97 -19.56
C PRO A 257 -16.92 5.08 -19.52
N PRO A 258 -17.62 5.03 -20.66
CA PRO A 258 -19.08 5.17 -20.71
C PRO A 258 -19.82 4.15 -19.84
N GLU A 259 -19.30 2.92 -19.76
CA GLU A 259 -19.85 1.87 -18.91
C GLU A 259 -19.80 2.26 -17.42
N LEU A 260 -18.72 2.90 -17.01
CA LEU A 260 -18.56 3.36 -15.64
C LEU A 260 -19.50 4.53 -15.33
N LEU A 261 -19.69 5.46 -16.26
CA LEU A 261 -20.66 6.55 -16.08
C LEU A 261 -22.08 6.02 -15.85
N SER A 262 -22.46 4.98 -16.58
CA SER A 262 -23.79 4.36 -16.41
C SER A 262 -23.95 3.66 -15.06
N THR A 263 -22.91 3.00 -14.56
CA THR A 263 -22.95 2.29 -13.26
C THR A 263 -22.88 3.27 -12.08
N CYS A 264 -22.17 4.38 -12.24
CA CYS A 264 -22.05 5.41 -11.20
C CYS A 264 -23.31 6.25 -10.99
N ASN A 265 -24.34 6.08 -11.83
CA ASN A 265 -25.59 6.88 -11.78
C ASN A 265 -25.34 8.39 -11.71
N LEU A 266 -24.36 8.88 -12.45
CA LEU A 266 -24.07 10.31 -12.55
C LEU A 266 -24.90 10.90 -13.72
N PRO A 267 -25.86 11.78 -13.44
CA PRO A 267 -26.55 12.52 -14.50
C PRO A 267 -25.56 13.36 -15.31
N ASN A 268 -25.93 13.67 -16.57
CA ASN A 268 -25.15 14.63 -17.35
C ASN A 268 -25.10 15.99 -16.64
N GLY A 269 -23.90 16.49 -16.41
CA GLY A 269 -23.69 17.76 -15.69
C GLY A 269 -22.23 18.02 -15.38
N SER A 270 -21.98 19.14 -14.73
CA SER A 270 -20.66 19.50 -14.18
C SER A 270 -20.70 19.28 -12.66
N TYR A 271 -19.66 18.66 -12.13
CA TYR A 271 -19.51 18.37 -10.73
C TYR A 271 -18.22 18.98 -10.19
N PRO A 272 -18.24 19.63 -9.02
CA PRO A 272 -17.03 20.11 -8.39
C PRO A 272 -16.22 18.88 -7.88
N LEU A 273 -14.90 18.93 -8.11
CA LEU A 273 -13.96 18.01 -7.50
C LEU A 273 -13.31 18.68 -6.29
N VAL A 274 -13.15 17.95 -5.21
CA VAL A 274 -12.49 18.43 -3.99
C VAL A 274 -11.27 17.55 -3.76
N ASP A 275 -10.08 18.16 -3.78
CA ASP A 275 -8.85 17.46 -3.39
C ASP A 275 -8.88 17.14 -1.89
N LYS A 276 -8.85 15.86 -1.57
CA LYS A 276 -8.92 15.36 -0.18
C LYS A 276 -7.57 15.22 0.48
N LEU A 277 -6.49 15.24 -0.28
CA LEU A 277 -5.14 15.12 0.25
C LEU A 277 -4.50 16.48 0.51
N TYR A 278 -4.77 17.48 -0.33
CA TYR A 278 -4.16 18.81 -0.22
C TYR A 278 -5.15 19.91 0.16
N GLY A 279 -6.46 19.62 0.10
CA GLY A 279 -7.49 20.52 0.61
C GLY A 279 -7.92 21.64 -0.35
N GLU A 280 -7.54 21.58 -1.61
CA GLU A 280 -7.96 22.53 -2.62
C GLU A 280 -9.24 22.09 -3.34
N VAL A 281 -10.08 23.05 -3.68
CA VAL A 281 -11.27 22.85 -4.55
C VAL A 281 -10.84 23.11 -5.99
N GLN A 282 -10.93 22.12 -6.84
CA GLN A 282 -10.63 22.23 -8.27
C GLN A 282 -11.90 22.26 -9.10
#